data_9c4af487d284e5ad00816ac76f1ab667
#
_entry.id   9c4af487d284e5ad00816ac76f1ab667
#
_cell.length_a   1.000
_cell.length_b   1.000
_cell.length_c   1.000
_cell.angle_alpha   90.00
_cell.angle_beta   90.00
_cell.angle_gamma   90.00
#
_symmetry.space_group_name_H-M   'P 1'
#
loop_
_entity.id
_entity.type
_entity.pdbx_description
1 polymer ?
#
loop_
_entity_poly.entity_id
_entity_poly.type
_entity_poly.pdbx_seq_one_letter_code
_entity_poly.pdbx_strand_id
1 'polypeptide(L)'
;RSEVYHELGGFDESFFAHQEEIDLCWRAANEGHIIKYNSGSVVYHVGGATLQQGNPKKTYLNFRNSLLMLVKNLPKKGLFFVIFFRMVLDGIAGIRFLTQGKFEHAFAILKAHFSFYCISLKYLRKRKDFQIQQYYTVKSIVFLYYIKKLSVFKEIFNSNQNIKN
;
A
#
# COMPACT_ATOMS: atom_id res chain seq x y z
N ARG A 1 -21.03 0.01 4.40
CA ARG A 1 -22.24 -0.81 4.25
C ARG A 1 -21.82 -2.26 4.08
N SER A 2 -22.47 -3.20 4.77
CA SER A 2 -22.15 -4.64 4.69
C SER A 2 -22.36 -5.20 3.29
N GLU A 3 -23.37 -4.75 2.58
CA GLU A 3 -23.66 -5.16 1.20
C GLU A 3 -22.46 -4.94 0.28
N VAL A 4 -21.86 -3.75 0.28
CA VAL A 4 -20.67 -3.42 -0.52
C VAL A 4 -19.48 -4.30 -0.14
N TYR A 5 -19.32 -4.61 1.15
CA TYR A 5 -18.25 -5.51 1.61
C TYR A 5 -18.42 -6.92 1.00
N HIS A 6 -19.64 -7.45 1.00
CA HIS A 6 -19.92 -8.77 0.44
C HIS A 6 -19.85 -8.78 -1.09
N GLU A 7 -20.34 -7.74 -1.76
CA GLU A 7 -20.26 -7.56 -3.21
C GLU A 7 -18.80 -7.56 -3.70
N LEU A 8 -17.91 -6.91 -2.95
CA LEU A 8 -16.48 -6.89 -3.23
C LEU A 8 -15.75 -8.20 -2.86
N GLY A 9 -16.43 -9.16 -2.23
CA GLY A 9 -15.85 -10.42 -1.77
C GLY A 9 -15.02 -10.30 -0.49
N GLY A 10 -15.23 -9.24 0.32
CA GLY A 10 -14.55 -9.05 1.59
C GLY A 10 -13.05 -8.75 1.47
N PHE A 11 -12.31 -9.07 2.52
CA PHE A 11 -10.85 -9.00 2.51
C PHE A 11 -10.25 -10.11 1.64
N ASP A 12 -9.16 -9.81 0.94
CA ASP A 12 -8.40 -10.82 0.21
C ASP A 12 -7.52 -11.61 1.21
N GLU A 13 -7.99 -12.80 1.60
CA GLU A 13 -7.35 -13.65 2.61
C GLU A 13 -5.88 -13.98 2.28
N SER A 14 -5.49 -13.92 1.00
CA SER A 14 -4.11 -14.18 0.60
C SER A 14 -3.12 -13.13 1.09
N PHE A 15 -3.59 -11.98 1.59
CA PHE A 15 -2.74 -11.01 2.29
C PHE A 15 -2.38 -11.46 3.71
N PHE A 16 -3.23 -12.23 4.37
CA PHE A 16 -3.10 -12.68 5.75
C PHE A 16 -3.12 -11.54 6.78
N ALA A 17 -2.29 -10.52 6.62
CA ALA A 17 -2.23 -9.31 7.42
C ALA A 17 -1.49 -8.22 6.65
N HIS A 18 -1.85 -6.96 6.90
CA HIS A 18 -1.35 -5.74 6.27
C HIS A 18 -1.76 -5.56 4.80
N GLN A 19 -2.28 -4.38 4.50
CA GLN A 19 -2.77 -3.90 3.20
C GLN A 19 -4.15 -4.45 2.78
N GLU A 20 -4.77 -5.37 3.53
CA GLU A 20 -6.09 -5.93 3.20
C GLU A 20 -7.19 -4.87 3.24
N GLU A 21 -7.15 -3.97 4.22
CA GLU A 21 -8.09 -2.86 4.35
C GLU A 21 -7.91 -1.81 3.26
N ILE A 22 -6.65 -1.53 2.89
CA ILE A 22 -6.35 -0.59 1.80
C ILE A 22 -6.77 -1.18 0.46
N ASP A 23 -6.51 -2.48 0.22
CA ASP A 23 -6.97 -3.19 -0.96
C ASP A 23 -8.49 -3.16 -1.08
N LEU A 24 -9.22 -3.41 0.01
CA LEU A 24 -10.68 -3.37 0.02
C LEU A 24 -11.20 -1.96 -0.33
N CYS A 25 -10.66 -0.93 0.32
CA CYS A 25 -11.01 0.45 0.02
C CYS A 25 -10.72 0.81 -1.44
N TRP A 26 -9.59 0.37 -1.97
CA TRP A 26 -9.24 0.67 -3.36
C TRP A 26 -10.14 -0.05 -4.36
N ARG A 27 -10.49 -1.32 -4.10
CA ARG A 27 -11.50 -2.04 -4.90
C ARG A 27 -12.85 -1.35 -4.85
N ALA A 28 -13.29 -0.90 -3.67
CA ALA A 28 -14.53 -0.14 -3.53
C ALA A 28 -14.50 1.15 -4.36
N ALA A 29 -13.40 1.89 -4.33
CA ALA A 29 -13.24 3.10 -5.14
C ALA A 29 -13.24 2.79 -6.65
N ASN A 30 -12.60 1.69 -7.07
CA ASN A 30 -12.61 1.25 -8.47
C ASN A 30 -14.03 0.88 -8.96
N GLU A 31 -14.92 0.40 -8.09
CA GLU A 31 -16.32 0.11 -8.40
C GLU A 31 -17.23 1.37 -8.22
N GLY A 32 -16.64 2.55 -7.97
CA GLY A 32 -17.38 3.82 -7.88
C GLY A 32 -17.95 4.15 -6.50
N HIS A 33 -17.65 3.37 -5.47
CA HIS A 33 -18.09 3.66 -4.12
C HIS A 33 -17.27 4.78 -3.47
N ILE A 34 -17.94 5.62 -2.69
CA ILE A 34 -17.32 6.71 -1.94
C ILE A 34 -16.96 6.23 -0.53
N ILE A 35 -15.67 6.33 -0.20
CA ILE A 35 -15.14 5.99 1.11
C ILE A 35 -15.12 7.26 1.97
N LYS A 36 -15.76 7.19 3.15
CA LYS A 36 -15.82 8.30 4.09
C LYS A 36 -15.31 7.88 5.46
N TYR A 37 -14.59 8.76 6.12
CA TYR A 37 -14.26 8.65 7.52
C TYR A 37 -15.47 9.04 8.39
N ASN A 38 -15.78 8.24 9.42
CA ASN A 38 -16.80 8.54 10.41
C ASN A 38 -16.15 8.62 11.79
N SER A 39 -16.03 9.83 12.34
CA SER A 39 -15.44 10.07 13.66
C SER A 39 -16.25 9.48 14.83
N GLY A 40 -17.53 9.21 14.62
CA GLY A 40 -18.40 8.56 15.62
C GLY A 40 -18.23 7.04 15.70
N SER A 41 -17.51 6.43 14.74
CA SER A 41 -17.24 5.00 14.75
C SER A 41 -15.88 4.73 15.44
N VAL A 42 -15.94 4.22 16.66
CA VAL A 42 -14.75 3.94 17.48
C VAL A 42 -14.52 2.45 17.55
N VAL A 43 -13.30 2.02 17.17
CA VAL A 43 -12.85 0.63 17.27
C VAL A 43 -11.57 0.58 18.11
N TYR A 44 -11.57 -0.27 19.13
CA TYR A 44 -10.38 -0.53 19.93
C TYR A 44 -9.52 -1.59 19.26
N HIS A 45 -8.27 -1.21 18.95
CA HIS A 45 -7.32 -2.09 18.28
C HIS A 45 -6.22 -2.54 19.23
N VAL A 46 -6.11 -3.85 19.45
CA VAL A 46 -5.00 -4.44 20.21
C VAL A 46 -3.78 -4.53 19.30
N GLY A 47 -2.90 -3.52 19.37
CA GLY A 47 -1.68 -3.49 18.56
C GLY A 47 -0.78 -4.68 18.83
N GLY A 48 -0.36 -5.39 17.77
CA GLY A 48 0.56 -6.53 17.90
C GLY A 48 -0.10 -7.88 18.20
N ALA A 49 -1.44 -7.98 18.26
CA ALA A 49 -2.14 -9.23 18.53
C ALA A 49 -1.80 -10.35 17.52
N THR A 50 -1.68 -10.00 16.23
CA THR A 50 -1.36 -10.96 15.17
C THR A 50 0.16 -11.09 14.95
N LEU A 51 0.88 -9.98 14.96
CA LEU A 51 2.33 -9.93 14.75
C LEU A 51 2.94 -8.82 15.61
N GLN A 52 3.86 -9.18 16.50
CA GLN A 52 4.57 -8.22 17.37
C GLN A 52 5.36 -7.20 16.55
N GLN A 53 5.55 -6.01 17.12
CA GLN A 53 6.46 -5.02 16.55
C GLN A 53 7.88 -5.60 16.48
N GLY A 54 8.58 -5.37 15.36
CA GLY A 54 9.93 -5.91 15.16
C GLY A 54 10.00 -7.34 14.60
N ASN A 55 8.86 -8.00 14.35
CA ASN A 55 8.86 -9.31 13.72
C ASN A 55 9.19 -9.21 12.20
N PRO A 56 10.24 -9.89 11.70
CA PRO A 56 10.59 -9.88 10.27
C PRO A 56 9.47 -10.36 9.34
N LYS A 57 8.58 -11.24 9.83
CA LYS A 57 7.38 -11.67 9.08
C LYS A 57 6.45 -10.48 8.77
N LYS A 58 6.35 -9.52 9.70
CA LYS A 58 5.59 -8.28 9.48
C LYS A 58 6.20 -7.46 8.34
N THR A 59 7.52 -7.32 8.32
CA THR A 59 8.26 -6.66 7.24
C THR A 59 8.00 -7.37 5.90
N TYR A 60 8.18 -8.68 5.85
CA TYR A 60 7.90 -9.48 4.65
C TYR A 60 6.49 -9.24 4.10
N LEU A 61 5.46 -9.33 4.97
CA LEU A 61 4.07 -9.13 4.55
C LEU A 61 3.82 -7.71 4.05
N ASN A 62 4.31 -6.69 4.75
CA ASN A 62 4.14 -5.30 4.32
C ASN A 62 4.72 -5.04 2.93
N PHE A 63 5.95 -5.49 2.67
CA PHE A 63 6.61 -5.27 1.39
C PHE A 63 5.96 -6.08 0.27
N ARG A 64 5.71 -7.38 0.49
CA ARG A 64 5.02 -8.24 -0.48
C ARG A 64 3.62 -7.75 -0.82
N ASN A 65 2.81 -7.51 0.21
CA ASN A 65 1.41 -7.16 0.04
C ASN A 65 1.24 -5.77 -0.60
N SER A 66 2.11 -4.81 -0.28
CA SER A 66 2.11 -3.51 -0.95
C SER A 66 2.31 -3.65 -2.46
N LEU A 67 3.26 -4.45 -2.92
CA LEU A 67 3.50 -4.70 -4.34
C LEU A 67 2.29 -5.39 -5.01
N LEU A 68 1.74 -6.41 -4.35
CA LEU A 68 0.57 -7.15 -4.85
C LEU A 68 -0.68 -6.28 -4.93
N MET A 69 -0.92 -5.45 -3.92
CA MET A 69 -2.02 -4.48 -3.90
C MET A 69 -1.89 -3.47 -5.05
N LEU A 70 -0.68 -2.94 -5.28
CA LEU A 70 -0.41 -2.04 -6.40
C LEU A 70 -0.68 -2.72 -7.75
N VAL A 71 -0.18 -3.93 -7.97
CA VAL A 71 -0.43 -4.69 -9.19
C VAL A 71 -1.93 -4.91 -9.41
N LYS A 72 -2.67 -5.22 -8.36
CA LYS A 72 -4.10 -5.52 -8.42
C LYS A 72 -4.95 -4.28 -8.77
N ASN A 73 -4.64 -3.13 -8.18
CA ASN A 73 -5.54 -1.98 -8.16
C ASN A 73 -5.11 -0.78 -9.01
N LEU A 74 -3.81 -0.64 -9.35
CA LEU A 74 -3.33 0.49 -10.16
C LEU A 74 -3.82 0.45 -11.60
N PRO A 75 -4.05 1.60 -12.26
CA PRO A 75 -4.25 1.65 -13.72
C PRO A 75 -3.09 0.96 -14.47
N LYS A 76 -3.39 0.34 -15.62
CA LYS A 76 -2.37 -0.29 -16.46
C LYS A 76 -1.30 0.69 -16.91
N LYS A 77 -1.74 1.93 -17.24
CA LYS A 77 -0.83 3.02 -17.63
C LYS A 77 0.07 3.41 -16.45
N GLY A 78 1.37 3.23 -16.62
CA GLY A 78 2.36 3.58 -15.60
C GLY A 78 2.61 2.52 -14.51
N LEU A 79 1.84 1.41 -14.50
CA LEU A 79 2.00 0.35 -13.50
C LEU A 79 3.46 -0.14 -13.37
N PHE A 80 4.12 -0.41 -14.51
CA PHE A 80 5.51 -0.85 -14.52
C PHE A 80 6.44 0.15 -13.80
N PHE A 81 6.32 1.44 -14.12
CA PHE A 81 7.16 2.46 -13.50
C PHE A 81 6.91 2.59 -11.99
N VAL A 82 5.63 2.54 -11.57
CA VAL A 82 5.30 2.60 -10.14
C VAL A 82 5.89 1.40 -9.39
N ILE A 83 5.74 0.20 -9.92
CA ILE A 83 6.33 -1.01 -9.31
C ILE A 83 7.85 -0.92 -9.30
N PHE A 84 8.49 -0.51 -10.39
CA PHE A 84 9.94 -0.36 -10.47
C PHE A 84 10.46 0.62 -9.40
N PHE A 85 9.92 1.85 -9.35
CA PHE A 85 10.35 2.83 -8.35
C PHE A 85 10.05 2.38 -6.91
N ARG A 86 8.93 1.69 -6.71
CA ARG A 86 8.64 1.10 -5.40
C ARG A 86 9.69 0.08 -5.00
N MET A 87 10.12 -0.80 -5.89
CA MET A 87 11.17 -1.79 -5.60
C MET A 87 12.53 -1.14 -5.33
N VAL A 88 12.85 -0.04 -6.00
CA VAL A 88 14.07 0.76 -5.70
C VAL A 88 14.00 1.31 -4.27
N LEU A 89 12.86 1.89 -3.87
CA LEU A 89 12.66 2.39 -2.49
C LEU A 89 12.72 1.25 -1.47
N ASP A 90 12.20 0.08 -1.79
CA ASP A 90 12.31 -1.11 -0.95
C ASP A 90 13.76 -1.56 -0.78
N GLY A 91 14.57 -1.48 -1.84
CA GLY A 91 16.01 -1.73 -1.80
C GLY A 91 16.74 -0.75 -0.86
N ILE A 92 16.41 0.54 -0.92
CA ILE A 92 16.94 1.57 0.00
C ILE A 92 16.56 1.24 1.45
N ALA A 93 15.31 0.83 1.70
CA ALA A 93 14.87 0.40 3.02
C ALA A 93 15.66 -0.84 3.50
N GLY A 94 15.94 -1.79 2.60
CA GLY A 94 16.79 -2.95 2.86
C GLY A 94 18.20 -2.56 3.30
N ILE A 95 18.86 -1.65 2.56
CA ILE A 95 20.19 -1.12 2.92
C ILE A 95 20.14 -0.47 4.30
N ARG A 96 19.10 0.34 4.59
CA ARG A 96 18.94 0.95 5.91
C ARG A 96 18.82 -0.09 7.02
N PHE A 97 18.12 -1.20 6.82
CA PHE A 97 18.08 -2.29 7.79
C PHE A 97 19.45 -2.93 7.98
N LEU A 98 20.22 -3.12 6.92
CA LEU A 98 21.59 -3.65 7.01
C LEU A 98 22.49 -2.73 7.85
N THR A 99 22.46 -1.41 7.62
CA THR A 99 23.23 -0.44 8.40
C THR A 99 22.84 -0.38 9.88
N GLN A 100 21.61 -0.82 10.20
CA GLN A 100 21.12 -0.93 11.59
C GLN A 100 21.40 -2.31 12.22
N GLY A 101 22.09 -3.20 11.54
CA GLY A 101 22.33 -4.58 12.00
C GLY A 101 21.09 -5.49 11.97
N LYS A 102 20.00 -5.06 11.32
CA LYS A 102 18.72 -5.79 11.26
C LYS A 102 18.66 -6.67 10.00
N PHE A 103 19.57 -7.64 9.92
CA PHE A 103 19.73 -8.50 8.75
C PHE A 103 18.48 -9.30 8.40
N GLU A 104 17.72 -9.76 9.39
CA GLU A 104 16.49 -10.52 9.19
C GLU A 104 15.41 -9.69 8.45
N HIS A 105 15.33 -8.37 8.73
CA HIS A 105 14.40 -7.47 8.03
C HIS A 105 14.85 -7.22 6.59
N ALA A 106 16.16 -7.07 6.33
CA ALA A 106 16.67 -6.93 4.98
C ALA A 106 16.39 -8.20 4.15
N PHE A 107 16.62 -9.38 4.75
CA PHE A 107 16.30 -10.66 4.11
C PHE A 107 14.80 -10.84 3.88
N ALA A 108 13.96 -10.35 4.81
CA ALA A 108 12.50 -10.36 4.66
C ALA A 108 12.05 -9.55 3.43
N ILE A 109 12.70 -8.42 3.09
CA ILE A 109 12.42 -7.65 1.87
C ILE A 109 12.79 -8.45 0.63
N LEU A 110 13.97 -9.08 0.58
CA LEU A 110 14.37 -9.93 -0.55
C LEU A 110 13.38 -11.07 -0.77
N LYS A 111 12.97 -11.73 0.33
CA LYS A 111 11.96 -12.79 0.30
C LYS A 111 10.61 -12.27 -0.20
N ALA A 112 10.23 -11.04 0.18
CA ALA A 112 9.00 -10.40 -0.28
C ALA A 112 9.01 -10.16 -1.79
N HIS A 113 10.11 -9.66 -2.35
CA HIS A 113 10.27 -9.46 -3.79
C HIS A 113 10.24 -10.79 -4.55
N PHE A 114 10.96 -11.81 -4.07
CA PHE A 114 10.91 -13.13 -4.69
C PHE A 114 9.49 -13.72 -4.71
N SER A 115 8.81 -13.68 -3.56
CA SER A 115 7.42 -14.11 -3.46
C SER A 115 6.49 -13.30 -4.38
N PHE A 116 6.70 -11.99 -4.47
CA PHE A 116 5.96 -11.14 -5.41
C PHE A 116 6.11 -11.62 -6.85
N TYR A 117 7.32 -11.89 -7.33
CA TYR A 117 7.52 -12.39 -8.70
C TYR A 117 6.80 -13.72 -8.93
N CYS A 118 6.86 -14.65 -7.98
CA CYS A 118 6.22 -15.95 -8.10
C CYS A 118 4.69 -15.88 -8.24
N ILE A 119 4.05 -14.89 -7.59
CA ILE A 119 2.58 -14.83 -7.51
C ILE A 119 1.95 -13.63 -8.23
N SER A 120 2.75 -12.72 -8.76
CA SER A 120 2.28 -11.47 -9.42
C SER A 120 1.30 -11.74 -10.57
N LEU A 121 1.52 -12.78 -11.38
CA LEU A 121 0.62 -13.17 -12.46
C LEU A 121 -0.79 -13.54 -11.97
N LYS A 122 -0.88 -14.22 -10.80
CA LYS A 122 -2.18 -14.51 -10.16
C LYS A 122 -2.91 -13.20 -9.81
N TYR A 123 -2.19 -12.20 -9.32
CA TYR A 123 -2.76 -10.90 -8.96
C TYR A 123 -3.11 -10.04 -10.18
N LEU A 124 -2.36 -10.14 -11.25
CA LEU A 124 -2.74 -9.54 -12.55
C LEU A 124 -4.08 -10.08 -13.06
N ARG A 125 -4.36 -11.37 -12.85
CA ARG A 125 -5.65 -11.99 -13.21
C ARG A 125 -6.80 -11.58 -12.29
N LYS A 126 -6.53 -11.15 -11.06
CA LYS A 126 -7.54 -10.60 -10.13
C LYS A 126 -7.96 -9.16 -10.45
N ARG A 127 -7.31 -8.50 -11.41
CA ARG A 127 -7.62 -7.12 -11.79
C ARG A 127 -9.01 -7.03 -12.37
N LYS A 128 -9.74 -6.00 -12.00
CA LYS A 128 -10.98 -5.61 -12.65
C LYS A 128 -10.67 -4.86 -13.95
N ASP A 129 -11.63 -4.76 -14.85
CA ASP A 129 -11.46 -4.08 -16.13
C ASP A 129 -11.30 -2.57 -15.99
N PHE A 130 -11.97 -2.01 -15.00
CA PHE A 130 -11.89 -0.58 -14.69
C PHE A 130 -11.02 -0.33 -13.46
N GLN A 131 -10.15 0.68 -13.54
CA GLN A 131 -9.41 1.27 -12.43
C GLN A 131 -9.50 2.79 -12.52
N ILE A 132 -9.73 3.45 -11.38
CA ILE A 132 -9.73 4.90 -11.31
C ILE A 132 -8.36 5.46 -11.72
N GLN A 133 -8.37 6.42 -12.65
CA GLN A 133 -7.12 7.00 -13.17
C GLN A 133 -6.51 8.00 -12.18
N GLN A 134 -7.34 8.71 -11.44
CA GLN A 134 -6.92 9.69 -10.44
C GLN A 134 -7.05 9.09 -9.02
N TYR A 135 -6.13 8.19 -8.67
CA TYR A 135 -6.11 7.45 -7.40
C TYR A 135 -5.24 8.11 -6.31
N TYR A 136 -4.60 9.23 -6.60
CA TYR A 136 -3.75 9.93 -5.65
C TYR A 136 -4.05 11.44 -5.62
N THR A 137 -3.94 12.02 -4.44
CA THR A 137 -4.02 13.49 -4.25
C THR A 137 -2.65 14.13 -4.40
N VAL A 138 -1.59 13.42 -4.00
CA VAL A 138 -0.21 13.92 -3.97
C VAL A 138 0.68 13.00 -4.78
N LYS A 139 1.43 13.54 -5.74
CA LYS A 139 2.31 12.75 -6.63
C LYS A 139 3.40 11.97 -5.89
N SER A 140 4.02 12.57 -4.87
CA SER A 140 5.07 11.93 -4.09
C SER A 140 5.14 12.50 -2.67
N ILE A 141 4.71 11.74 -1.70
CA ILE A 141 4.86 12.08 -0.27
C ILE A 141 6.35 12.09 0.11
N VAL A 142 7.14 11.17 -0.43
CA VAL A 142 8.60 11.10 -0.18
C VAL A 142 9.28 12.40 -0.57
N PHE A 143 8.99 12.92 -1.76
CA PHE A 143 9.52 14.22 -2.22
C PHE A 143 9.10 15.37 -1.31
N LEU A 144 7.81 15.43 -0.96
CA LEU A 144 7.30 16.51 -0.10
C LEU A 144 7.89 16.45 1.30
N TYR A 145 8.00 15.28 1.88
CA TYR A 145 8.55 15.11 3.23
C TYR A 145 10.07 15.36 3.28
N TYR A 146 10.86 14.70 2.43
CA TYR A 146 12.32 14.75 2.51
C TYR A 146 12.93 15.96 1.83
N ILE A 147 12.37 16.41 0.71
CA ILE A 147 12.92 17.53 -0.08
C ILE A 147 12.25 18.86 0.29
N LYS A 148 10.91 18.91 0.32
CA LYS A 148 10.16 20.12 0.66
C LYS A 148 10.01 20.33 2.18
N LYS A 149 10.40 19.36 3.00
CA LYS A 149 10.33 19.38 4.48
C LYS A 149 8.92 19.60 5.03
N LEU A 150 7.89 19.26 4.27
CA LEU A 150 6.51 19.33 4.71
C LEU A 150 6.17 18.10 5.57
N SER A 151 5.95 18.31 6.85
CA SER A 151 5.70 17.22 7.82
C SER A 151 4.23 17.11 8.27
N VAL A 152 3.46 18.17 8.03
CA VAL A 152 2.05 18.27 8.45
C VAL A 152 1.13 17.98 7.26
N PHE A 153 0.17 17.07 7.44
CA PHE A 153 -0.76 16.68 6.37
C PHE A 153 -1.50 17.87 5.73
N LYS A 154 -1.90 18.85 6.53
CA LYS A 154 -2.58 20.07 6.05
C LYS A 154 -1.71 20.88 5.08
N GLU A 155 -0.41 20.99 5.33
CA GLU A 155 0.53 21.68 4.44
C GLU A 155 0.73 20.91 3.13
N ILE A 156 0.83 19.59 3.22
CA ILE A 156 0.93 18.69 2.06
C ILE A 156 -0.31 18.84 1.17
N PHE A 157 -1.49 18.90 1.76
CA PHE A 157 -2.75 19.03 1.03
C PHE A 157 -2.89 20.42 0.37
N ASN A 158 -2.59 21.49 1.09
CA ASN A 158 -2.67 22.85 0.57
C ASN A 158 -1.64 23.14 -0.54
N SER A 159 -0.42 22.61 -0.43
CA SER A 159 0.60 22.74 -1.47
C SER A 159 0.16 22.16 -2.83
N ASN A 160 -0.72 21.18 -2.81
CA ASN A 160 -1.23 20.53 -4.01
C ASN A 160 -2.39 21.30 -4.69
N GLN A 161 -3.15 22.09 -3.93
CA GLN A 161 -4.18 22.96 -4.50
C GLN A 161 -3.57 24.14 -5.24
N ASN A 162 -2.44 24.68 -4.75
CA ASN A 162 -1.72 25.79 -5.39
C ASN A 162 -0.97 25.38 -6.68
N ILE A 163 -0.82 24.09 -6.98
CA ILE A 163 -0.19 23.60 -8.23
C ILE A 163 -1.26 23.34 -9.32
N LYS A 164 -2.54 23.32 -8.95
CA LYS A 164 -3.65 23.10 -9.90
C LYS A 164 -4.31 24.37 -10.41
N ASN A 165 -3.95 25.53 -9.87
CA ASN A 165 -4.26 26.88 -10.35
C ASN A 165 -3.07 27.47 -11.10
#